data_a6afc5ecc0741a450d59d66b904f7993
#
_entry.id   a6afc5ecc0741a450d59d66b904f7993
#
_cell.length_a   1.000
_cell.length_b   1.000
_cell.length_c   1.000
_cell.angle_alpha   90.00
_cell.angle_beta   90.00
_cell.angle_gamma   90.00
#
_symmetry.space_group_name_H-M   'P 1'
#
loop_
_entity.id
_entity.type
_entity.pdbx_description
1 polymer ?
#
loop_
_entity_poly.entity_id
_entity_poly.type
_entity_poly.pdbx_seq_one_letter_code
_entity_poly.pdbx_strand_id
1 'polypeptide(L)'
;MAIVVNKPLPEFEANATGGIKVSNVSHLGQILILYFYPKDNTPGCTTEAMQFRDKFKDFEKAGAVVFGVSRDNMKSHDDFKAKLELPFELIADTEEKMCHMFGVVKNKIMYGKKVKGIERSTFLVGPDGLLAQEWRGLKVPGHVDEVLKSVKALKSGKKLAPAKEAADKPAKETPVQEAA
;
A
#
# COMPACT_ATOMS: atom_id res chain seq x y z
N MET A 1 13.91 9.39 -8.07
CA MET A 1 14.58 9.41 -6.75
C MET A 1 14.00 8.31 -5.90
N ALA A 2 14.82 7.57 -5.22
CA ALA A 2 14.36 6.53 -4.29
C ALA A 2 13.71 7.17 -3.06
N ILE A 3 12.64 6.57 -2.55
CA ILE A 3 12.08 6.95 -1.25
C ILE A 3 12.96 6.39 -0.14
N VAL A 4 13.10 7.15 0.93
CA VAL A 4 13.98 6.81 2.06
C VAL A 4 13.25 7.09 3.36
N VAL A 5 13.33 6.14 4.31
CA VAL A 5 12.76 6.31 5.66
C VAL A 5 13.38 7.54 6.35
N ASN A 6 12.57 8.29 7.06
CA ASN A 6 12.88 9.57 7.70
C ASN A 6 13.16 10.74 6.75
N LYS A 7 12.82 10.60 5.48
CA LYS A 7 12.89 11.66 4.47
C LYS A 7 11.53 12.00 3.90
N PRO A 8 11.33 13.23 3.40
CA PRO A 8 10.11 13.58 2.70
C PRO A 8 9.91 12.70 1.46
N LEU A 9 8.64 12.45 1.14
CA LEU A 9 8.33 11.81 -0.14
C LEU A 9 8.66 12.75 -1.30
N PRO A 10 9.13 12.21 -2.43
CA PRO A 10 9.21 12.97 -3.67
C PRO A 10 7.84 13.51 -4.08
N GLU A 11 7.82 14.57 -4.85
CA GLU A 11 6.58 15.14 -5.36
C GLU A 11 5.84 14.15 -6.26
N PHE A 12 4.58 13.94 -5.98
CA PHE A 12 3.68 13.16 -6.84
C PHE A 12 2.24 13.67 -6.72
N GLU A 13 1.45 13.40 -7.74
CA GLU A 13 0.01 13.57 -7.74
C GLU A 13 -0.63 12.36 -8.41
N ALA A 14 -1.68 11.80 -7.82
CA ALA A 14 -2.37 10.63 -8.32
C ALA A 14 -3.88 10.78 -8.16
N ASN A 15 -4.63 10.16 -9.06
CA ASN A 15 -6.08 10.13 -9.01
C ASN A 15 -6.57 8.90 -8.25
N ALA A 16 -7.50 9.14 -7.33
CA ALA A 16 -8.16 8.08 -6.55
C ALA A 16 -9.66 8.04 -6.87
N THR A 17 -10.29 6.95 -6.46
CA THR A 17 -11.74 6.84 -6.48
C THR A 17 -12.39 7.98 -5.69
N GLY A 18 -13.67 8.27 -5.94
CA GLY A 18 -14.36 9.37 -5.28
C GLY A 18 -13.97 10.77 -5.78
N GLY A 19 -13.25 10.88 -6.90
CA GLY A 19 -12.78 12.15 -7.44
C GLY A 19 -11.68 12.83 -6.63
N ILE A 20 -11.00 12.05 -5.77
CA ILE A 20 -9.96 12.57 -4.87
C ILE A 20 -8.60 12.53 -5.58
N LYS A 21 -7.84 13.61 -5.41
CA LYS A 21 -6.42 13.66 -5.79
C LYS A 21 -5.56 13.49 -4.54
N VAL A 22 -4.56 12.63 -4.64
CA VAL A 22 -3.60 12.35 -3.56
C VAL A 22 -2.22 12.81 -4.00
N SER A 23 -1.54 13.55 -3.14
CA SER A 23 -0.18 14.00 -3.38
C SER A 23 0.69 13.80 -2.14
N ASN A 24 1.98 14.05 -2.29
CA ASN A 24 2.92 14.02 -1.17
C ASN A 24 2.58 15.04 -0.05
N VAL A 25 1.77 16.04 -0.34
CA VAL A 25 1.40 17.11 0.62
C VAL A 25 -0.10 17.20 0.89
N SER A 26 -0.93 16.39 0.23
CA SER A 26 -2.40 16.52 0.34
C SER A 26 -2.96 16.13 1.71
N HIS A 27 -2.22 15.33 2.48
CA HIS A 27 -2.66 14.80 3.77
C HIS A 27 -1.70 15.16 4.91
N LEU A 28 -0.99 16.29 4.80
CA LEU A 28 -0.18 16.79 5.91
C LEU A 28 -1.05 17.03 7.14
N GLY A 29 -0.52 16.69 8.31
CA GLY A 29 -1.27 16.69 9.56
C GLY A 29 -2.01 15.40 9.85
N GLN A 30 -2.09 14.48 8.89
CA GLN A 30 -2.66 13.14 9.05
C GLN A 30 -1.59 12.07 8.77
N ILE A 31 -1.75 10.91 9.38
CA ILE A 31 -0.92 9.74 9.05
C ILE A 31 -1.46 9.15 7.74
N LEU A 32 -0.60 9.02 6.74
CA LEU A 32 -0.97 8.50 5.44
C LEU A 32 -0.46 7.07 5.27
N ILE A 33 -1.35 6.16 4.95
CA ILE A 33 -1.01 4.77 4.65
C ILE A 33 -1.25 4.51 3.17
N LEU A 34 -0.21 4.11 2.46
CA LEU A 34 -0.26 3.69 1.06
C LEU A 34 0.09 2.21 0.99
N TYR A 35 -0.87 1.35 0.66
CA TYR A 35 -0.57 -0.05 0.45
C TYR A 35 -0.68 -0.41 -1.03
N PHE A 36 0.41 -0.96 -1.56
CA PHE A 36 0.53 -1.37 -2.96
C PHE A 36 0.20 -2.85 -3.08
N TYR A 37 -0.62 -3.18 -4.06
CA TYR A 37 -1.04 -4.56 -4.31
C TYR A 37 -1.09 -4.85 -5.83
N PRO A 38 -0.94 -6.13 -6.23
CA PRO A 38 -0.81 -6.48 -7.64
C PRO A 38 -2.02 -6.21 -8.50
N LYS A 39 -3.23 -6.58 -8.04
CA LYS A 39 -4.43 -6.49 -8.90
C LYS A 39 -5.73 -6.61 -8.12
N ASP A 40 -6.75 -5.82 -8.49
CA ASP A 40 -8.11 -5.94 -7.99
C ASP A 40 -8.67 -7.34 -8.23
N ASN A 41 -9.57 -7.77 -7.34
CA ASN A 41 -10.29 -9.05 -7.43
C ASN A 41 -9.41 -10.33 -7.37
N THR A 42 -8.16 -10.22 -6.96
CA THR A 42 -7.35 -11.40 -6.64
C THR A 42 -7.53 -11.81 -5.18
N PRO A 43 -7.36 -13.10 -4.81
CA PRO A 43 -7.64 -13.56 -3.44
C PRO A 43 -6.85 -12.85 -2.36
N GLY A 44 -5.55 -12.68 -2.53
CA GLY A 44 -4.70 -12.00 -1.56
C GLY A 44 -5.01 -10.51 -1.43
N CYS A 45 -5.25 -9.84 -2.53
CA CYS A 45 -5.60 -8.42 -2.53
C CYS A 45 -6.99 -8.16 -1.94
N THR A 46 -7.92 -9.05 -2.19
CA THR A 46 -9.27 -9.00 -1.58
C THR A 46 -9.17 -9.17 -0.06
N THR A 47 -8.41 -10.14 0.41
CA THR A 47 -8.21 -10.37 1.85
C THR A 47 -7.56 -9.17 2.52
N GLU A 48 -6.52 -8.62 1.93
CA GLU A 48 -5.83 -7.43 2.46
C GLU A 48 -6.77 -6.23 2.55
N ALA A 49 -7.51 -5.95 1.48
CA ALA A 49 -8.49 -4.86 1.46
C ALA A 49 -9.57 -5.03 2.54
N MET A 50 -10.08 -6.24 2.71
CA MET A 50 -11.07 -6.53 3.75
C MET A 50 -10.51 -6.35 5.15
N GLN A 51 -9.26 -6.69 5.40
CA GLN A 51 -8.61 -6.50 6.70
C GLN A 51 -8.44 -5.01 7.01
N PHE A 52 -8.02 -4.19 6.05
CA PHE A 52 -7.99 -2.74 6.21
C PHE A 52 -9.39 -2.16 6.45
N ARG A 53 -10.39 -2.66 5.71
CA ARG A 53 -11.79 -2.27 5.91
C ARG A 53 -12.25 -2.55 7.34
N ASP A 54 -12.01 -3.75 7.84
CA ASP A 54 -12.50 -4.18 9.15
C ASP A 54 -11.82 -3.41 10.30
N LYS A 55 -10.61 -2.90 10.08
CA LYS A 55 -9.86 -2.09 11.05
C LYS A 55 -9.93 -0.58 10.77
N PHE A 56 -10.68 -0.16 9.75
CA PHE A 56 -10.69 1.23 9.29
C PHE A 56 -11.06 2.23 10.40
N LYS A 57 -12.02 1.91 11.24
CA LYS A 57 -12.40 2.79 12.36
C LYS A 57 -11.27 3.00 13.33
N ASP A 58 -10.45 2.00 13.58
CA ASP A 58 -9.30 2.10 14.45
C ASP A 58 -8.21 2.99 13.83
N PHE A 59 -7.97 2.87 12.52
CA PHE A 59 -7.09 3.76 11.79
C PHE A 59 -7.59 5.21 11.82
N GLU A 60 -8.86 5.41 11.59
CA GLU A 60 -9.49 6.75 11.61
C GLU A 60 -9.36 7.41 12.99
N LYS A 61 -9.63 6.67 14.06
CA LYS A 61 -9.44 7.15 15.43
C LYS A 61 -7.99 7.54 15.73
N ALA A 62 -7.05 6.88 15.09
CA ALA A 62 -5.62 7.18 15.22
C ALA A 62 -5.17 8.33 14.31
N GLY A 63 -6.07 8.94 13.55
CA GLY A 63 -5.76 10.05 12.64
C GLY A 63 -5.10 9.60 11.35
N ALA A 64 -5.32 8.36 10.93
CA ALA A 64 -4.74 7.79 9.73
C ALA A 64 -5.75 7.74 8.58
N VAL A 65 -5.24 7.93 7.37
CA VAL A 65 -5.95 7.78 6.10
C VAL A 65 -5.33 6.63 5.33
N VAL A 66 -6.15 5.76 4.74
CA VAL A 66 -5.70 4.59 3.99
C VAL A 66 -6.02 4.75 2.51
N PHE A 67 -5.04 4.49 1.65
CA PHE A 67 -5.24 4.38 0.21
C PHE A 67 -4.60 3.08 -0.28
N GLY A 68 -5.37 2.29 -1.03
CA GLY A 68 -4.83 1.19 -1.80
C GLY A 68 -4.31 1.69 -3.14
N VAL A 69 -3.23 1.14 -3.63
CA VAL A 69 -2.60 1.54 -4.89
C VAL A 69 -2.36 0.31 -5.77
N SER A 70 -2.88 0.33 -6.96
CA SER A 70 -2.55 -0.67 -7.98
C SER A 70 -2.55 -0.05 -9.38
N ARG A 71 -2.13 -0.84 -10.37
CA ARG A 71 -2.11 -0.43 -11.78
C ARG A 71 -3.46 -0.57 -12.47
N ASP A 72 -4.47 -1.04 -11.76
CA ASP A 72 -5.82 -1.15 -12.29
C ASP A 72 -6.41 0.22 -12.61
N ASN A 73 -7.33 0.27 -13.57
CA ASN A 73 -7.99 1.50 -13.95
C ASN A 73 -9.05 1.93 -12.93
N MET A 74 -9.55 3.13 -13.09
CA MET A 74 -10.54 3.72 -12.18
C MET A 74 -11.82 2.91 -12.11
N LYS A 75 -12.29 2.38 -13.24
CA LYS A 75 -13.50 1.55 -13.31
C LYS A 75 -13.34 0.27 -12.49
N SER A 76 -12.21 -0.41 -12.63
CA SER A 76 -11.90 -1.60 -11.84
C SER A 76 -11.91 -1.29 -10.35
N HIS A 77 -11.29 -0.19 -9.97
CA HIS A 77 -11.25 0.27 -8.58
C HIS A 77 -12.64 0.63 -8.04
N ASP A 78 -13.47 1.31 -8.80
CA ASP A 78 -14.83 1.63 -8.41
C ASP A 78 -15.65 0.34 -8.16
N ASP A 79 -15.53 -0.62 -9.04
CA ASP A 79 -16.21 -1.91 -8.92
C ASP A 79 -15.70 -2.71 -7.71
N PHE A 80 -14.40 -2.74 -7.51
CA PHE A 80 -13.76 -3.43 -6.38
C PHE A 80 -14.14 -2.79 -5.04
N LYS A 81 -14.09 -1.48 -4.98
CA LYS A 81 -14.50 -0.71 -3.79
C LYS A 81 -15.98 -0.97 -3.44
N ALA A 82 -16.86 -0.92 -4.44
CA ALA A 82 -18.29 -1.16 -4.24
C ALA A 82 -18.56 -2.60 -3.80
N LYS A 83 -17.92 -3.56 -4.43
CA LYS A 83 -18.08 -5.00 -4.11
C LYS A 83 -17.70 -5.32 -2.67
N LEU A 84 -16.61 -4.74 -2.18
CA LEU A 84 -16.11 -4.98 -0.83
C LEU A 84 -16.61 -3.97 0.19
N GLU A 85 -17.35 -2.96 -0.23
CA GLU A 85 -17.80 -1.85 0.63
C GLU A 85 -16.64 -1.19 1.37
N LEU A 86 -15.57 -0.85 0.62
CA LEU A 86 -14.38 -0.25 1.22
C LEU A 86 -14.66 1.19 1.67
N PRO A 87 -14.35 1.54 2.93
CA PRO A 87 -14.55 2.89 3.44
C PRO A 87 -13.43 3.86 3.08
N PHE A 88 -12.44 3.42 2.33
CA PHE A 88 -11.30 4.21 1.86
C PHE A 88 -11.19 4.16 0.34
N GLU A 89 -10.40 5.06 -0.20
CA GLU A 89 -10.27 5.23 -1.64
C GLU A 89 -9.10 4.43 -2.21
N LEU A 90 -9.17 4.13 -3.49
CA LEU A 90 -8.14 3.40 -4.24
C LEU A 90 -7.52 4.31 -5.29
N ILE A 91 -6.20 4.32 -5.36
CA ILE A 91 -5.44 5.08 -6.35
C ILE A 91 -5.24 4.24 -7.60
N ALA A 92 -5.63 4.80 -8.75
CA ALA A 92 -5.44 4.19 -10.06
C ALA A 92 -4.11 4.65 -10.66
N ASP A 93 -3.05 3.87 -10.45
CA ASP A 93 -1.70 4.16 -10.95
C ASP A 93 -1.47 3.47 -12.30
N THR A 94 -2.30 3.80 -13.29
CA THR A 94 -2.32 3.14 -14.60
C THR A 94 -1.02 3.33 -15.39
N GLU A 95 -0.31 4.43 -15.14
CA GLU A 95 0.98 4.73 -15.77
C GLU A 95 2.18 4.26 -14.95
N GLU A 96 1.94 3.56 -13.84
CA GLU A 96 2.97 3.01 -12.95
C GLU A 96 3.91 4.06 -12.32
N LYS A 97 3.52 5.34 -12.31
CA LYS A 97 4.36 6.43 -11.79
C LYS A 97 4.66 6.25 -10.29
N MET A 98 3.64 6.00 -9.49
CA MET A 98 3.83 5.73 -8.06
C MET A 98 4.54 4.40 -7.84
N CYS A 99 4.17 3.37 -8.58
CA CYS A 99 4.80 2.06 -8.46
C CYS A 99 6.32 2.12 -8.71
N HIS A 100 6.75 2.88 -9.71
CA HIS A 100 8.18 3.10 -9.97
C HIS A 100 8.84 3.98 -8.90
N MET A 101 8.17 5.05 -8.49
CA MET A 101 8.68 5.95 -7.45
C MET A 101 8.94 5.23 -6.13
N PHE A 102 7.99 4.38 -5.72
CA PHE A 102 8.10 3.60 -4.49
C PHE A 102 8.93 2.32 -4.64
N GLY A 103 9.41 2.03 -5.85
CA GLY A 103 10.29 0.90 -6.11
C GLY A 103 9.64 -0.47 -5.91
N VAL A 104 8.34 -0.57 -6.17
CA VAL A 104 7.57 -1.82 -5.98
C VAL A 104 7.37 -2.61 -7.28
N VAL A 105 7.85 -2.11 -8.40
CA VAL A 105 7.82 -2.85 -9.66
C VAL A 105 8.98 -3.85 -9.66
N LYS A 106 8.65 -5.13 -9.74
CA LYS A 106 9.64 -6.22 -9.73
C LYS A 106 9.48 -7.10 -10.97
N ASN A 107 10.61 -7.59 -11.45
CA ASN A 107 10.61 -8.62 -12.48
C ASN A 107 10.24 -9.97 -11.85
N LYS A 108 9.25 -10.62 -12.44
CA LYS A 108 8.80 -11.96 -12.05
C LYS A 108 8.90 -12.89 -13.26
N ILE A 109 9.11 -14.18 -13.01
CA ILE A 109 8.99 -15.19 -14.06
C ILE A 109 7.63 -15.86 -13.87
N MET A 110 6.78 -15.78 -14.88
CA MET A 110 5.46 -16.40 -14.88
C MET A 110 5.31 -17.23 -16.15
N TYR A 111 5.07 -18.53 -16.01
CA TYR A 111 4.99 -19.46 -17.15
C TYR A 111 6.23 -19.40 -18.08
N GLY A 112 7.42 -19.30 -17.50
CA GLY A 112 8.68 -19.19 -18.24
C GLY A 112 8.93 -17.84 -18.92
N LYS A 113 8.03 -16.87 -18.77
CA LYS A 113 8.16 -15.52 -19.33
C LYS A 113 8.50 -14.51 -18.24
N LYS A 114 9.39 -13.58 -18.56
CA LYS A 114 9.68 -12.42 -17.71
C LYS A 114 8.50 -11.45 -17.76
N VAL A 115 7.86 -11.21 -16.62
CA VAL A 115 6.78 -10.22 -16.48
C VAL A 115 7.12 -9.25 -15.36
N LYS A 116 6.62 -8.03 -15.48
CA LYS A 116 6.69 -7.04 -14.41
C LYS A 116 5.47 -7.19 -13.50
N GLY A 117 5.70 -7.34 -12.20
CA GLY A 117 4.66 -7.41 -11.20
C GLY A 117 4.87 -6.39 -10.10
N ILE A 118 3.87 -6.18 -9.28
CA ILE A 118 3.96 -5.31 -8.11
C ILE A 118 4.29 -6.16 -6.89
N GLU A 119 5.36 -5.79 -6.21
CA GLU A 119 5.70 -6.34 -4.90
C GLU A 119 4.76 -5.74 -3.87
N ARG A 120 3.99 -6.59 -3.20
CA ARG A 120 3.06 -6.16 -2.16
C ARG A 120 3.82 -5.42 -1.05
N SER A 121 3.51 -4.16 -0.86
CA SER A 121 4.25 -3.27 0.04
C SER A 121 3.31 -2.26 0.68
N THR A 122 3.65 -1.82 1.89
CA THR A 122 2.92 -0.76 2.58
C THR A 122 3.88 0.31 3.05
N PHE A 123 3.49 1.56 2.92
CA PHE A 123 4.27 2.73 3.32
C PHE A 123 3.47 3.57 4.30
N LEU A 124 4.09 3.89 5.41
CA LEU A 124 3.52 4.70 6.48
C LEU A 124 4.19 6.07 6.49
N VAL A 125 3.41 7.10 6.22
CA VAL A 125 3.88 8.49 6.18
C VAL A 125 3.33 9.24 7.38
N GLY A 126 4.19 9.92 8.11
CA GLY A 126 3.81 10.69 9.29
C GLY A 126 3.10 12.00 8.94
N PRO A 127 2.51 12.66 9.95
CA PRO A 127 1.83 13.95 9.75
C PRO A 127 2.76 15.06 9.25
N ASP A 128 4.05 14.91 9.46
CA ASP A 128 5.11 15.82 8.98
C ASP A 128 5.49 15.60 7.50
N GLY A 129 4.90 14.61 6.85
CA GLY A 129 5.21 14.26 5.45
C GLY A 129 6.43 13.38 5.28
N LEU A 130 7.07 12.95 6.37
CA LEU A 130 8.23 12.06 6.30
C LEU A 130 7.78 10.59 6.26
N LEU A 131 8.46 9.79 5.45
CA LEU A 131 8.25 8.34 5.47
C LEU A 131 8.70 7.76 6.82
N ALA A 132 7.75 7.26 7.61
CA ALA A 132 8.02 6.77 8.96
C ALA A 132 8.42 5.30 8.97
N GLN A 133 7.81 4.48 8.12
CA GLN A 133 8.06 3.04 8.06
C GLN A 133 7.65 2.48 6.71
N GLU A 134 8.29 1.40 6.29
CA GLU A 134 7.92 0.66 5.08
C GLU A 134 7.94 -0.85 5.33
N TRP A 135 7.04 -1.56 4.66
CA TRP A 135 7.02 -3.03 4.60
C TRP A 135 7.07 -3.42 3.13
N ARG A 136 8.08 -4.18 2.74
CA ARG A 136 8.27 -4.63 1.36
C ARG A 136 8.20 -6.14 1.28
N GLY A 137 7.62 -6.68 0.19
CA GLY A 137 7.48 -8.11 0.01
C GLY A 137 6.71 -8.77 1.15
N LEU A 138 5.69 -8.09 1.67
CA LEU A 138 4.94 -8.52 2.83
C LEU A 138 4.01 -9.69 2.54
N LYS A 139 3.64 -10.40 3.59
CA LYS A 139 2.59 -11.41 3.58
C LYS A 139 1.33 -10.86 4.26
N VAL A 140 0.16 -11.15 3.69
CA VAL A 140 -1.11 -10.59 4.16
C VAL A 140 -1.47 -10.99 5.60
N PRO A 141 -1.31 -12.25 6.05
CA PRO A 141 -1.67 -12.62 7.43
C PRO A 141 -0.92 -11.79 8.48
N GLY A 142 -1.67 -11.12 9.35
CA GLY A 142 -1.12 -10.32 10.46
C GLY A 142 -0.58 -8.95 10.07
N HIS A 143 -0.52 -8.63 8.78
CA HIS A 143 0.08 -7.39 8.30
C HIS A 143 -0.69 -6.13 8.75
N VAL A 144 -2.01 -6.12 8.56
CA VAL A 144 -2.83 -4.95 8.90
C VAL A 144 -2.78 -4.65 10.39
N ASP A 145 -2.77 -5.65 11.24
CA ASP A 145 -2.61 -5.48 12.69
C ASP A 145 -1.25 -4.87 13.04
N GLU A 146 -0.20 -5.27 12.33
CA GLU A 146 1.14 -4.71 12.49
C GLU A 146 1.19 -3.24 12.06
N VAL A 147 0.57 -2.90 10.94
CA VAL A 147 0.44 -1.51 10.49
C VAL A 147 -0.32 -0.66 11.51
N LEU A 148 -1.42 -1.16 12.02
CA LEU A 148 -2.21 -0.46 13.04
C LEU A 148 -1.41 -0.21 14.31
N LYS A 149 -0.64 -1.18 14.76
CA LYS A 149 0.27 -1.03 15.90
C LYS A 149 1.29 0.08 15.66
N SER A 150 1.88 0.13 14.48
CA SER A 150 2.83 1.18 14.11
C SER A 150 2.17 2.56 14.04
N VAL A 151 0.95 2.65 13.53
CA VAL A 151 0.16 3.89 13.51
C VAL A 151 -0.10 4.41 14.92
N LYS A 152 -0.51 3.54 15.83
CA LYS A 152 -0.75 3.92 17.23
C LYS A 152 0.54 4.38 17.91
N ALA A 153 1.66 3.73 17.64
CA ALA A 153 2.97 4.13 18.16
C ALA A 153 3.39 5.50 17.61
N LEU A 154 3.20 5.75 16.33
CA LEU A 154 3.50 7.02 15.68
C LEU A 154 2.63 8.15 16.23
N LYS A 155 1.34 7.91 16.44
CA LYS A 155 0.44 8.88 17.07
C LYS A 155 0.90 9.29 18.46
N SER A 156 1.47 8.37 19.24
CA SER A 156 1.99 8.66 20.58
C SER A 156 3.39 9.28 20.60
N GLY A 157 3.98 9.58 19.44
CA GLY A 157 5.31 10.20 19.32
C GLY A 157 6.48 9.25 19.47
N LYS A 158 6.25 7.94 19.47
CA LYS A 158 7.33 6.95 19.53
C LYS A 158 8.04 6.82 18.19
N LYS A 159 9.38 6.73 18.24
CA LYS A 159 10.14 6.32 17.06
C LYS A 159 9.77 4.88 16.70
N LEU A 160 9.43 4.69 15.42
CA LEU A 160 9.19 3.35 14.89
C LEU A 160 10.51 2.63 14.64
N ALA A 161 10.59 1.38 15.09
CA ALA A 161 11.67 0.50 14.71
C ALA A 161 11.56 0.24 13.19
N PRO A 162 12.71 0.08 12.47
CA PRO A 162 12.65 -0.35 11.08
C PRO A 162 11.87 -1.66 11.01
N ALA A 163 10.94 -1.74 10.06
CA ALA A 163 10.25 -2.98 9.80
C ALA A 163 11.30 -4.06 9.53
N LYS A 164 11.15 -5.22 10.15
CA LYS A 164 11.95 -6.38 9.77
C LYS A 164 11.67 -6.61 8.29
N GLU A 165 12.69 -6.44 7.45
CA GLU A 165 12.63 -6.99 6.11
C GLU A 165 12.17 -8.43 6.26
N ALA A 166 11.15 -8.81 5.51
CA ALA A 166 10.77 -10.20 5.41
C ALA A 166 12.05 -10.95 5.07
N ALA A 167 12.54 -11.75 6.03
CA ALA A 167 13.83 -12.40 5.91
C ALA A 167 13.96 -12.96 4.51
N ASP A 168 15.05 -12.62 3.87
CA ASP A 168 15.42 -12.98 2.52
C ASP A 168 15.49 -14.51 2.37
N LYS A 169 14.32 -15.10 2.34
CA LYS A 169 14.18 -16.41 1.73
C LYS A 169 13.85 -16.10 0.28
N PRO A 170 14.71 -16.53 -0.66
CA PRO A 170 14.34 -16.48 -2.05
C PRO A 170 12.94 -17.05 -2.12
N ALA A 171 12.02 -16.24 -2.57
CA ALA A 171 10.65 -16.68 -2.73
C ALA A 171 10.75 -17.95 -3.53
N LYS A 172 10.51 -19.10 -2.91
CA LYS A 172 10.11 -20.25 -3.69
C LYS A 172 8.94 -19.74 -4.50
N GLU A 173 9.18 -19.58 -5.78
CA GLU A 173 8.14 -19.25 -6.72
C GLU A 173 7.08 -20.31 -6.55
N THR A 174 6.18 -20.07 -5.66
CA THR A 174 4.91 -20.75 -5.70
C THR A 174 4.31 -20.35 -7.03
N PRO A 175 4.02 -21.30 -7.90
CA PRO A 175 3.33 -21.00 -9.14
C PRO A 175 2.13 -20.15 -8.76
N VAL A 176 2.10 -18.96 -9.31
CA VAL A 176 1.23 -17.93 -8.84
C VAL A 176 -0.20 -18.33 -9.06
N GLN A 177 -0.86 -18.75 -8.03
CA GLN A 177 -2.30 -18.83 -8.00
C GLN A 177 -2.93 -17.42 -7.92
N GLU A 178 -2.11 -16.38 -8.01
CA GLU A 178 -2.53 -14.99 -7.99
C GLU A 178 -2.93 -14.46 -9.37
N ALA A 179 -2.88 -15.26 -10.40
CA ALA A 179 -3.27 -14.86 -11.75
C ALA A 179 -4.77 -15.01 -12.02
N ALA A 180 -5.56 -15.18 -11.00
CA ALA A 180 -7.02 -15.21 -11.17
C ALA A 180 -7.63 -13.84 -10.91
#